data_9f7871e0b8110dcb2ce802302ddaa6e6
#
_entry.id   9f7871e0b8110dcb2ce802302ddaa6e6
#
_cell.length_a   1.000
_cell.length_b   1.000
_cell.length_c   1.000
_cell.angle_alpha   90.00
_cell.angle_beta   90.00
_cell.angle_gamma   90.00
#
_symmetry.space_group_name_H-M   'P 1'
#
loop_
_entity.id
_entity.type
_entity.pdbx_description
1 polymer ?
#
loop_
_entity_poly.entity_id
_entity_poly.type
_entity_poly.pdbx_seq_one_letter_code
_entity_poly.pdbx_strand_id
1 'polypeptide(L)'
;MNLVVLDTETAGLAPTSGTGVCDIALASVDEDFGIYWKLESLIDPECIISPGAMGVHHITQEMVADKPTLSEFMREHKYPLDDVNVFIGHSVQFDLRFVRDFLPENFQFIDTLKLSRILWPDMESHKLQTLRYALGLDAGNAHRAMGDVITTISLARCIAEEVGTDASGLLQLMNAPLPLTTRIKFGKHKGERLIDLPLSYVRWLIEKADIEPDLREALAARV
;
A
#
# COMPACT_ATOMS: atom_id res chain seq x y z
N MET A 1 19.01 -3.69 -2.59
CA MET A 1 18.15 -2.53 -2.17
C MET A 1 17.85 -2.65 -0.68
N ASN A 2 17.62 -1.53 0.01
CA ASN A 2 17.16 -1.55 1.40
C ASN A 2 15.62 -1.47 1.39
N LEU A 3 14.97 -2.61 1.57
CA LEU A 3 13.53 -2.77 1.42
C LEU A 3 12.86 -2.86 2.80
N VAL A 4 11.78 -2.08 2.99
CA VAL A 4 10.93 -2.18 4.18
C VAL A 4 9.47 -2.29 3.77
N VAL A 5 8.81 -3.33 4.27
CA VAL A 5 7.34 -3.46 4.16
C VAL A 5 6.72 -2.74 5.33
N LEU A 6 5.71 -1.92 5.05
CA LEU A 6 5.05 -1.02 6.01
C LEU A 6 3.54 -1.20 5.92
N ASP A 7 2.90 -1.17 7.08
CA ASP A 7 1.45 -1.06 7.23
C ASP A 7 1.09 -0.29 8.51
N THR A 8 -0.02 0.45 8.49
CA THR A 8 -0.52 1.24 9.61
C THR A 8 -2.02 1.08 9.80
N GLU A 9 -2.45 0.94 11.06
CA GLU A 9 -3.85 1.15 11.42
C GLU A 9 -4.02 2.59 11.93
N THR A 10 -5.11 3.23 11.54
CA THR A 10 -5.28 4.67 11.77
C THR A 10 -6.60 5.02 12.43
N ALA A 11 -6.64 6.13 13.15
CA ALA A 11 -7.83 6.66 13.84
C ALA A 11 -8.94 7.13 12.86
N GLY A 12 -8.58 7.31 11.58
CA GLY A 12 -9.47 7.75 10.50
C GLY A 12 -8.76 7.82 9.15
N LEU A 13 -9.45 8.29 8.13
CA LEU A 13 -8.97 8.24 6.73
C LEU A 13 -7.92 9.31 6.37
N ALA A 14 -7.70 10.30 7.24
CA ALA A 14 -6.72 11.35 7.01
C ALA A 14 -6.07 11.76 8.32
N PRO A 15 -4.79 12.19 8.30
CA PRO A 15 -4.17 12.80 9.45
C PRO A 15 -5.01 14.00 9.92
N THR A 16 -5.37 14.02 11.20
CA THR A 16 -6.07 15.13 11.86
C THR A 16 -5.12 15.82 12.84
N SER A 17 -5.63 16.43 13.90
CA SER A 17 -4.78 16.86 15.03
C SER A 17 -4.14 15.62 15.66
N GLY A 18 -2.83 15.57 15.71
CA GLY A 18 -2.06 14.38 16.05
C GLY A 18 -1.66 13.56 14.82
N THR A 19 -0.92 12.47 15.03
CA THR A 19 -0.45 11.62 13.94
C THR A 19 -1.54 10.73 13.36
N GLY A 20 -2.54 10.38 14.19
CA GLY A 20 -3.65 9.52 13.81
C GLY A 20 -3.30 8.05 13.61
N VAL A 21 -2.06 7.61 13.84
CA VAL A 21 -1.63 6.20 13.77
C VAL A 21 -1.94 5.51 15.08
N CYS A 22 -2.59 4.33 15.04
CA CYS A 22 -2.95 3.50 16.20
C CYS A 22 -2.11 2.23 16.32
N ASP A 23 -1.63 1.70 15.21
CA ASP A 23 -0.75 0.54 15.12
C ASP A 23 0.20 0.75 13.96
N ILE A 24 1.46 0.38 14.11
CA ILE A 24 2.45 0.45 13.05
C ILE A 24 3.25 -0.83 13.02
N ALA A 25 3.51 -1.33 11.83
CA ALA A 25 4.41 -2.45 11.63
C ALA A 25 5.35 -2.21 10.45
N LEU A 26 6.57 -2.66 10.64
CA LEU A 26 7.66 -2.55 9.69
C LEU A 26 8.37 -3.90 9.63
N ALA A 27 8.73 -4.35 8.43
CA ALA A 27 9.61 -5.50 8.25
C ALA A 27 10.63 -5.21 7.16
N SER A 28 11.93 -5.38 7.47
CA SER A 28 12.96 -5.36 6.44
C SER A 28 13.03 -6.71 5.76
N VAL A 29 13.13 -6.68 4.44
CA VAL A 29 13.22 -7.88 3.60
C VAL A 29 14.39 -7.80 2.62
N ASP A 30 14.85 -8.95 2.15
CA ASP A 30 15.75 -9.04 1.00
C ASP A 30 14.98 -8.95 -0.33
N GLU A 31 15.68 -9.07 -1.44
CA GLU A 31 15.08 -8.99 -2.78
C GLU A 31 14.18 -10.18 -3.13
N ASP A 32 14.32 -11.31 -2.42
CA ASP A 32 13.47 -12.50 -2.50
C ASP A 32 12.40 -12.54 -1.41
N PHE A 33 12.20 -11.40 -0.70
CA PHE A 33 11.22 -11.25 0.38
C PHE A 33 11.49 -12.13 1.62
N GLY A 34 12.75 -12.50 1.87
CA GLY A 34 13.19 -13.06 3.14
C GLY A 34 13.26 -11.98 4.22
N ILE A 35 12.72 -12.26 5.41
CA ILE A 35 12.62 -11.25 6.48
C ILE A 35 13.92 -11.20 7.28
N TYR A 36 14.54 -10.02 7.42
CA TYR A 36 15.70 -9.77 8.29
C TYR A 36 15.30 -9.38 9.71
N TRP A 37 14.38 -8.41 9.82
CA TRP A 37 13.86 -7.94 11.11
C TRP A 37 12.42 -7.46 11.00
N LYS A 38 11.75 -7.37 12.15
CA LYS A 38 10.40 -6.84 12.30
C LYS A 38 10.33 -5.89 13.48
N LEU A 39 9.56 -4.82 13.33
CA LEU A 39 9.20 -3.88 14.39
C LEU A 39 7.69 -3.68 14.36
N GLU A 40 7.05 -3.67 15.53
CA GLU A 40 5.63 -3.35 15.66
C GLU A 40 5.36 -2.66 17.00
N SER A 41 4.39 -1.77 17.00
CA SER A 41 3.88 -1.14 18.22
C SER A 41 2.47 -0.63 18.03
N LEU A 42 1.64 -0.78 19.07
CA LEU A 42 0.51 0.12 19.26
C LEU A 42 1.05 1.52 19.53
N ILE A 43 0.38 2.53 18.99
CA ILE A 43 0.78 3.93 19.02
C ILE A 43 -0.35 4.77 19.60
N ASP A 44 -0.04 5.72 20.49
CA ASP A 44 -0.99 6.77 20.85
C ASP A 44 -1.19 7.70 19.65
N PRO A 45 -2.39 7.71 19.03
CA PRO A 45 -2.65 8.52 17.85
C PRO A 45 -2.74 10.03 18.14
N GLU A 46 -2.66 10.44 19.41
CA GLU A 46 -2.83 11.82 19.88
C GLU A 46 -4.18 12.45 19.46
N CYS A 47 -5.16 11.61 19.16
CA CYS A 47 -6.51 11.99 18.77
C CYS A 47 -7.52 10.88 19.10
N ILE A 48 -8.80 11.18 18.93
CA ILE A 48 -9.88 10.21 19.16
C ILE A 48 -9.95 9.23 17.98
N ILE A 49 -9.92 7.94 18.29
CA ILE A 49 -10.15 6.88 17.30
C ILE A 49 -11.63 6.83 16.97
N SER A 50 -11.97 6.95 15.69
CA SER A 50 -13.38 6.92 15.27
C SER A 50 -14.00 5.54 15.47
N PRO A 51 -15.31 5.43 15.77
CA PRO A 51 -15.99 4.13 15.86
C PRO A 51 -15.88 3.31 14.57
N GLY A 52 -15.83 3.98 13.42
CA GLY A 52 -15.66 3.31 12.13
C GLY A 52 -14.27 2.66 12.00
N ALA A 53 -13.21 3.33 12.45
CA ALA A 53 -11.86 2.79 12.49
C ALA A 53 -11.76 1.61 13.49
N MET A 54 -12.26 1.81 14.72
CA MET A 54 -12.33 0.72 15.72
C MET A 54 -13.09 -0.51 15.22
N GLY A 55 -14.12 -0.32 14.40
CA GLY A 55 -14.89 -1.40 13.78
C GLY A 55 -14.10 -2.19 12.75
N VAL A 56 -12.99 -1.64 12.22
CA VAL A 56 -12.10 -2.32 11.26
C VAL A 56 -10.96 -3.04 11.97
N HIS A 57 -10.15 -2.33 12.75
CA HIS A 57 -8.92 -2.86 13.33
C HIS A 57 -9.05 -3.31 14.81
N HIS A 58 -10.19 -3.05 15.45
CA HIS A 58 -10.51 -3.43 16.83
C HIS A 58 -9.56 -2.86 17.91
N ILE A 59 -8.85 -1.77 17.60
CA ILE A 59 -7.99 -1.07 18.56
C ILE A 59 -8.83 0.03 19.20
N THR A 60 -8.98 -0.04 20.55
CA THR A 60 -9.74 0.94 21.30
C THR A 60 -8.84 2.06 21.85
N GLN A 61 -9.45 3.17 22.26
CA GLN A 61 -8.72 4.27 22.87
C GLN A 61 -7.93 3.85 24.13
N GLU A 62 -8.48 2.90 24.89
CA GLU A 62 -7.81 2.37 26.09
C GLU A 62 -6.55 1.58 25.77
N MET A 63 -6.53 0.87 24.64
CA MET A 63 -5.38 0.05 24.24
C MET A 63 -4.16 0.89 23.89
N VAL A 64 -4.34 2.13 23.49
CA VAL A 64 -3.29 3.05 23.03
C VAL A 64 -2.92 4.15 24.04
N ALA A 65 -3.68 4.30 25.12
CA ALA A 65 -3.52 5.41 26.06
C ALA A 65 -2.14 5.54 26.72
N ASP A 66 -1.47 4.40 26.96
CA ASP A 66 -0.13 4.35 27.58
C ASP A 66 0.95 3.92 26.56
N LYS A 67 0.68 4.07 25.28
CA LYS A 67 1.62 3.69 24.22
C LYS A 67 2.47 4.88 23.77
N PRO A 68 3.65 4.65 23.18
CA PRO A 68 4.44 5.73 22.63
C PRO A 68 3.66 6.47 21.53
N THR A 69 3.92 7.74 21.39
CA THR A 69 3.52 8.49 20.20
C THR A 69 4.31 8.00 18.96
N LEU A 70 3.79 8.28 17.77
CA LEU A 70 4.54 7.94 16.55
C LEU A 70 5.93 8.57 16.53
N SER A 71 6.05 9.83 17.00
CA SER A 71 7.34 10.53 17.08
C SER A 71 8.34 9.85 18.01
N GLU A 72 7.88 9.33 19.14
CA GLU A 72 8.73 8.60 20.08
C GLU A 72 9.18 7.26 19.48
N PHE A 73 8.25 6.49 18.94
CA PHE A 73 8.54 5.21 18.28
C PHE A 73 9.55 5.38 17.13
N MET A 74 9.30 6.32 16.22
CA MET A 74 10.17 6.53 15.05
C MET A 74 11.56 7.07 15.45
N ARG A 75 11.66 7.89 16.51
CA ARG A 75 12.94 8.36 17.03
C ARG A 75 13.76 7.22 17.64
N GLU A 76 13.12 6.33 18.38
CA GLU A 76 13.77 5.15 18.97
C GLU A 76 14.29 4.18 17.90
N HIS A 77 13.55 4.05 16.80
CA HIS A 77 13.84 3.09 15.72
C HIS A 77 14.38 3.76 14.45
N LYS A 78 14.91 4.99 14.56
CA LYS A 78 15.38 5.77 13.41
C LYS A 78 16.47 5.04 12.61
N TYR A 79 17.44 4.45 13.27
CA TYR A 79 18.63 3.89 12.63
C TYR A 79 18.35 2.84 11.55
N PRO A 80 17.39 1.89 11.71
CA PRO A 80 17.07 0.95 10.65
C PRO A 80 16.39 1.57 9.43
N LEU A 81 15.85 2.80 9.55
CA LEU A 81 15.05 3.46 8.52
C LEU A 81 15.82 4.50 7.72
N ASP A 82 16.95 5.00 8.23
CA ASP A 82 17.72 6.10 7.59
C ASP A 82 18.23 5.74 6.18
N ASP A 83 18.50 4.46 5.93
CA ASP A 83 19.05 3.97 4.66
C ASP A 83 17.99 3.28 3.78
N VAL A 84 16.72 3.28 4.19
CA VAL A 84 15.64 2.68 3.39
C VAL A 84 15.42 3.48 2.13
N ASN A 85 15.45 2.81 0.98
CA ASN A 85 15.24 3.46 -0.30
C ASN A 85 14.03 2.94 -1.05
N VAL A 86 13.38 1.85 -0.59
CA VAL A 86 12.14 1.35 -1.15
C VAL A 86 11.19 0.88 -0.05
N PHE A 87 9.99 1.44 -0.02
CA PHE A 87 8.89 0.98 0.82
C PHE A 87 7.94 0.09 0.03
N ILE A 88 7.41 -0.95 0.68
CA ILE A 88 6.45 -1.89 0.10
C ILE A 88 5.20 -1.88 0.95
N GLY A 89 4.03 -1.87 0.33
CA GLY A 89 2.76 -1.97 1.06
C GLY A 89 1.59 -2.30 0.13
N HIS A 90 0.41 -2.42 0.72
CA HIS A 90 -0.82 -2.65 -0.02
C HIS A 90 -1.71 -1.41 0.02
N SER A 91 -1.70 -0.60 -1.03
CA SER A 91 -2.14 0.82 -1.01
C SER A 91 -1.20 1.71 -0.21
N VAL A 92 0.09 1.45 -0.33
CA VAL A 92 1.17 2.00 0.51
C VAL A 92 1.18 3.54 0.60
N GLN A 93 0.68 4.24 -0.40
CA GLN A 93 0.56 5.69 -0.36
C GLN A 93 -0.38 6.20 0.74
N PHE A 94 -1.34 5.36 1.17
CA PHE A 94 -2.18 5.68 2.33
C PHE A 94 -1.33 5.74 3.59
N ASP A 95 -0.53 4.72 3.85
CA ASP A 95 0.32 4.62 5.04
C ASP A 95 1.43 5.66 5.05
N LEU A 96 2.11 5.82 3.91
CA LEU A 96 3.19 6.79 3.76
C LEU A 96 2.77 8.23 4.08
N ARG A 97 1.51 8.61 3.90
CA ARG A 97 1.02 9.95 4.28
C ARG A 97 1.04 10.20 5.78
N PHE A 98 0.87 9.16 6.60
CA PHE A 98 0.86 9.27 8.05
C PHE A 98 2.26 9.30 8.65
N VAL A 99 3.24 8.70 7.99
CA VAL A 99 4.61 8.56 8.48
C VAL A 99 5.63 9.40 7.71
N ARG A 100 5.20 10.19 6.73
CA ARG A 100 6.06 10.91 5.77
C ARG A 100 7.18 11.71 6.41
N ASP A 101 6.91 12.41 7.50
CA ASP A 101 7.86 13.30 8.19
C ASP A 101 9.00 12.55 8.89
N PHE A 102 8.88 11.23 9.00
CA PHE A 102 9.86 10.35 9.65
C PHE A 102 10.67 9.51 8.64
N LEU A 103 10.36 9.62 7.35
CA LEU A 103 10.99 8.83 6.30
C LEU A 103 12.10 9.63 5.61
N PRO A 104 13.07 8.96 4.93
CA PRO A 104 14.05 9.63 4.09
C PRO A 104 13.39 10.56 3.07
N GLU A 105 14.11 11.61 2.65
CA GLU A 105 13.57 12.54 1.64
C GLU A 105 13.30 11.85 0.30
N ASN A 106 14.21 10.96 -0.11
CA ASN A 106 14.18 10.29 -1.39
C ASN A 106 14.00 8.78 -1.18
N PHE A 107 12.83 8.28 -1.54
CA PHE A 107 12.53 6.84 -1.59
C PHE A 107 11.60 6.53 -2.76
N GLN A 108 11.56 5.27 -3.13
CA GLN A 108 10.60 4.69 -4.07
C GLN A 108 9.63 3.78 -3.31
N PHE A 109 8.60 3.31 -3.96
CA PHE A 109 7.69 2.36 -3.34
C PHE A 109 7.16 1.31 -4.33
N ILE A 110 6.82 0.15 -3.79
CA ILE A 110 6.12 -0.94 -4.48
C ILE A 110 4.73 -1.05 -3.85
N ASP A 111 3.69 -0.85 -4.65
CA ASP A 111 2.29 -0.97 -4.24
C ASP A 111 1.70 -2.27 -4.76
N THR A 112 1.55 -3.27 -3.87
CA THR A 112 1.01 -4.58 -4.22
C THR A 112 -0.44 -4.52 -4.66
N LEU A 113 -1.22 -3.51 -4.24
CA LEU A 113 -2.58 -3.26 -4.74
C LEU A 113 -2.55 -2.87 -6.22
N LYS A 114 -1.63 -1.99 -6.63
CA LYS A 114 -1.48 -1.59 -8.03
C LYS A 114 -1.05 -2.79 -8.88
N LEU A 115 -0.01 -3.51 -8.44
CA LEU A 115 0.52 -4.68 -9.15
C LEU A 115 -0.51 -5.80 -9.28
N SER A 116 -1.25 -6.12 -8.22
CA SER A 116 -2.30 -7.15 -8.27
C SER A 116 -3.41 -6.82 -9.28
N ARG A 117 -3.74 -5.54 -9.42
CA ARG A 117 -4.73 -5.06 -10.39
C ARG A 117 -4.27 -5.15 -11.83
N ILE A 118 -2.98 -5.02 -12.07
CA ILE A 118 -2.37 -5.20 -13.39
C ILE A 118 -2.33 -6.68 -13.75
N LEU A 119 -1.93 -7.51 -12.80
CA LEU A 119 -1.66 -8.92 -13.01
C LEU A 119 -2.95 -9.76 -13.10
N TRP A 120 -3.89 -9.48 -12.22
CA TRP A 120 -5.16 -10.22 -12.10
C TRP A 120 -6.37 -9.30 -12.27
N PRO A 121 -6.57 -8.68 -13.45
CA PRO A 121 -7.60 -7.65 -13.68
C PRO A 121 -9.03 -8.17 -13.48
N ASP A 122 -9.25 -9.48 -13.57
CA ASP A 122 -10.56 -10.13 -13.44
C ASP A 122 -10.85 -10.62 -12.03
N MET A 123 -9.95 -10.41 -11.06
CA MET A 123 -10.17 -10.76 -9.65
C MET A 123 -11.37 -10.00 -9.08
N GLU A 124 -12.21 -10.68 -8.32
CA GLU A 124 -13.42 -10.11 -7.69
C GLU A 124 -13.11 -8.85 -6.87
N SER A 125 -12.01 -8.89 -6.11
CA SER A 125 -11.53 -7.78 -5.28
C SER A 125 -10.02 -7.86 -5.12
N HIS A 126 -9.39 -6.68 -5.04
CA HIS A 126 -7.96 -6.56 -4.77
C HIS A 126 -7.66 -6.09 -3.34
N LYS A 127 -8.61 -6.24 -2.40
CA LYS A 127 -8.33 -6.04 -0.99
C LYS A 127 -7.36 -7.11 -0.51
N LEU A 128 -6.43 -6.75 0.36
CA LEU A 128 -5.37 -7.64 0.85
C LEU A 128 -5.94 -8.98 1.36
N GLN A 129 -6.97 -8.93 2.20
CA GLN A 129 -7.60 -10.14 2.74
C GLN A 129 -8.32 -10.99 1.69
N THR A 130 -8.89 -10.37 0.63
CA THR A 130 -9.48 -11.13 -0.48
C THR A 130 -8.39 -11.87 -1.27
N LEU A 131 -7.30 -11.17 -1.60
CA LEU A 131 -6.16 -11.76 -2.29
C LEU A 131 -5.52 -12.90 -1.46
N ARG A 132 -5.38 -12.69 -0.13
CA ARG A 132 -4.91 -13.72 0.79
C ARG A 132 -5.64 -15.04 0.61
N TYR A 133 -6.97 -15.02 0.66
CA TYR A 133 -7.78 -16.24 0.53
C TYR A 133 -7.79 -16.78 -0.89
N ALA A 134 -7.88 -15.91 -1.90
CA ALA A 134 -7.94 -16.32 -3.31
C ALA A 134 -6.64 -16.99 -3.78
N LEU A 135 -5.48 -16.55 -3.26
CA LEU A 135 -4.15 -17.03 -3.63
C LEU A 135 -3.53 -17.99 -2.62
N GLY A 136 -4.22 -18.26 -1.49
CA GLY A 136 -3.73 -19.17 -0.44
C GLY A 136 -2.45 -18.66 0.25
N LEU A 137 -2.34 -17.34 0.48
CA LEU A 137 -1.13 -16.72 1.01
C LEU A 137 -0.98 -16.97 2.52
N ASP A 138 0.27 -17.11 2.97
CA ASP A 138 0.60 -17.01 4.38
C ASP A 138 0.21 -15.64 4.94
N ALA A 139 -0.27 -15.63 6.18
CA ALA A 139 -0.77 -14.41 6.79
C ALA A 139 -0.65 -14.41 8.31
N GLY A 140 -0.57 -13.20 8.84
CA GLY A 140 -0.79 -12.93 10.25
C GLY A 140 -2.26 -12.68 10.60
N ASN A 141 -2.49 -12.06 11.76
CA ASN A 141 -3.81 -11.62 12.19
C ASN A 141 -4.26 -10.44 11.33
N ALA A 142 -5.35 -10.59 10.60
CA ALA A 142 -5.93 -9.54 9.78
C ALA A 142 -6.32 -8.31 10.62
N HIS A 143 -6.20 -7.13 10.03
CA HIS A 143 -6.49 -5.84 10.67
C HIS A 143 -5.64 -5.58 11.93
N ARG A 144 -4.42 -6.08 11.91
CA ARG A 144 -3.31 -5.73 12.77
C ARG A 144 -2.11 -5.48 11.87
N ALA A 145 -1.45 -4.34 12.04
CA ALA A 145 -0.43 -3.87 11.12
C ALA A 145 0.63 -4.94 10.80
N MET A 146 1.13 -5.70 11.79
CA MET A 146 2.09 -6.78 11.53
C MET A 146 1.47 -7.95 10.74
N GLY A 147 0.20 -8.26 10.98
CA GLY A 147 -0.50 -9.30 10.23
C GLY A 147 -0.64 -8.93 8.74
N ASP A 148 -0.94 -7.67 8.46
CA ASP A 148 -1.07 -7.18 7.10
C ASP A 148 0.30 -6.98 6.42
N VAL A 149 1.37 -6.62 7.18
CA VAL A 149 2.77 -6.67 6.70
C VAL A 149 3.16 -8.08 6.24
N ILE A 150 2.92 -9.12 7.05
CA ILE A 150 3.24 -10.51 6.67
C ILE A 150 2.46 -10.95 5.44
N THR A 151 1.18 -10.60 5.37
CA THR A 151 0.34 -10.91 4.20
C THR A 151 0.84 -10.17 2.95
N THR A 152 1.26 -8.92 3.10
CA THR A 152 1.81 -8.10 2.01
C THR A 152 3.15 -8.65 1.50
N ILE A 153 4.03 -9.14 2.39
CA ILE A 153 5.27 -9.83 2.01
C ILE A 153 4.95 -11.07 1.18
N SER A 154 4.02 -11.90 1.64
CA SER A 154 3.59 -13.12 0.92
C SER A 154 2.97 -12.78 -0.44
N LEU A 155 2.18 -11.70 -0.52
CA LEU A 155 1.61 -11.22 -1.78
C LEU A 155 2.68 -10.71 -2.74
N ALA A 156 3.64 -9.90 -2.24
CA ALA A 156 4.73 -9.38 -3.06
C ALA A 156 5.58 -10.52 -3.65
N ARG A 157 5.88 -11.54 -2.84
CA ARG A 157 6.57 -12.77 -3.30
C ARG A 157 5.76 -13.50 -4.36
N CYS A 158 4.46 -13.72 -4.14
CA CYS A 158 3.59 -14.38 -5.10
C CYS A 158 3.52 -13.61 -6.44
N ILE A 159 3.46 -12.28 -6.39
CA ILE A 159 3.51 -11.43 -7.59
C ILE A 159 4.86 -11.59 -8.31
N ALA A 160 5.96 -11.56 -7.58
CA ALA A 160 7.31 -11.71 -8.14
C ALA A 160 7.49 -13.08 -8.82
N GLU A 161 7.04 -14.15 -8.17
CA GLU A 161 7.04 -15.51 -8.71
C GLU A 161 6.20 -15.63 -10.00
N GLU A 162 5.00 -15.04 -10.02
CA GLU A 162 4.09 -15.06 -11.18
C GLU A 162 4.71 -14.40 -12.42
N VAL A 163 5.46 -13.30 -12.23
CA VAL A 163 6.12 -12.59 -13.34
C VAL A 163 7.58 -13.01 -13.56
N GLY A 164 8.12 -13.91 -12.74
CA GLY A 164 9.48 -14.44 -12.87
C GLY A 164 10.55 -13.40 -12.52
N THR A 165 10.37 -12.63 -11.45
CA THR A 165 11.29 -11.56 -11.03
C THR A 165 11.47 -11.52 -9.51
N ASP A 166 12.20 -10.52 -9.03
CA ASP A 166 12.43 -10.16 -7.64
C ASP A 166 11.85 -8.76 -7.30
N ALA A 167 12.14 -8.23 -6.13
CA ALA A 167 11.70 -6.89 -5.72
C ALA A 167 12.21 -5.80 -6.68
N SER A 168 13.39 -5.95 -7.28
CA SER A 168 13.93 -4.99 -8.26
C SER A 168 13.06 -4.94 -9.51
N GLY A 169 12.67 -6.10 -10.02
CA GLY A 169 11.76 -6.19 -11.17
C GLY A 169 10.36 -5.69 -10.83
N LEU A 170 9.84 -5.93 -9.62
CA LEU A 170 8.56 -5.34 -9.18
C LEU A 170 8.63 -3.81 -9.16
N LEU A 171 9.74 -3.23 -8.73
CA LEU A 171 9.94 -1.77 -8.75
C LEU A 171 9.96 -1.22 -10.18
N GLN A 172 10.56 -1.94 -11.12
CA GLN A 172 10.53 -1.58 -12.54
C GLN A 172 9.10 -1.64 -13.10
N LEU A 173 8.32 -2.67 -12.74
CA LEU A 173 6.92 -2.79 -13.13
C LEU A 173 6.05 -1.67 -12.54
N MET A 174 6.34 -1.23 -11.30
CA MET A 174 5.66 -0.08 -10.70
C MET A 174 5.84 1.21 -11.48
N ASN A 175 7.02 1.39 -12.07
CA ASN A 175 7.40 2.58 -12.85
C ASN A 175 7.05 2.45 -14.35
N ALA A 176 6.57 1.29 -14.79
CA ALA A 176 6.15 1.09 -16.16
C ALA A 176 4.75 1.69 -16.42
N PRO A 177 4.46 2.15 -17.64
CA PRO A 177 3.13 2.59 -18.02
C PRO A 177 2.08 1.49 -17.78
N LEU A 178 0.87 1.89 -17.36
CA LEU A 178 -0.22 0.95 -17.15
C LEU A 178 -0.55 0.18 -18.44
N PRO A 179 -0.64 -1.16 -18.40
CA PRO A 179 -1.09 -1.93 -19.55
C PRO A 179 -2.49 -1.52 -19.99
N LEU A 180 -2.73 -1.44 -21.30
CA LEU A 180 -4.06 -1.12 -21.84
C LEU A 180 -5.12 -2.19 -21.54
N THR A 181 -4.72 -3.37 -21.07
CA THR A 181 -5.59 -4.42 -20.53
C THR A 181 -6.14 -4.10 -19.13
N THR A 182 -5.52 -3.16 -18.41
CA THR A 182 -6.01 -2.67 -17.11
C THR A 182 -7.47 -2.21 -17.21
N ARG A 183 -8.28 -2.47 -16.17
CA ARG A 183 -9.69 -2.06 -16.14
C ARG A 183 -9.86 -0.71 -15.44
N ILE A 184 -10.66 0.18 -16.02
CA ILE A 184 -11.03 1.45 -15.39
C ILE A 184 -11.96 1.20 -14.20
N LYS A 185 -11.74 1.92 -13.07
CA LYS A 185 -12.42 1.66 -11.79
C LYS A 185 -13.54 2.61 -11.45
N PHE A 186 -13.75 3.63 -12.28
CA PHE A 186 -14.70 4.71 -12.03
C PHE A 186 -15.47 5.10 -13.30
N GLY A 187 -16.47 5.95 -13.14
CA GLY A 187 -17.25 6.49 -14.23
C GLY A 187 -18.19 5.48 -14.90
N LYS A 188 -18.77 5.88 -16.02
CA LYS A 188 -19.80 5.10 -16.75
C LYS A 188 -19.25 3.81 -17.40
N HIS A 189 -17.94 3.74 -17.60
CA HIS A 189 -17.25 2.60 -18.19
C HIS A 189 -16.48 1.76 -17.14
N LYS A 190 -16.87 1.86 -15.86
CA LYS A 190 -16.25 1.08 -14.79
C LYS A 190 -16.27 -0.42 -15.11
N GLY A 191 -15.09 -1.04 -15.03
CA GLY A 191 -14.88 -2.46 -15.32
C GLY A 191 -14.46 -2.77 -16.77
N GLU A 192 -14.56 -1.82 -17.70
CA GLU A 192 -14.05 -2.01 -19.05
C GLU A 192 -12.51 -1.86 -19.10
N ARG A 193 -11.83 -2.58 -20.00
CA ARG A 193 -10.39 -2.44 -20.21
C ARG A 193 -10.08 -1.09 -20.87
N LEU A 194 -8.93 -0.51 -20.56
CA LEU A 194 -8.54 0.78 -21.16
C LEU A 194 -8.51 0.72 -22.69
N ILE A 195 -8.13 -0.43 -23.26
CA ILE A 195 -8.10 -0.63 -24.72
C ILE A 195 -9.50 -0.57 -25.35
N ASP A 196 -10.53 -0.96 -24.63
CA ASP A 196 -11.90 -1.07 -25.15
C ASP A 196 -12.72 0.24 -24.98
N LEU A 197 -12.19 1.22 -24.24
CA LEU A 197 -12.88 2.49 -24.01
C LEU A 197 -13.12 3.25 -25.32
N PRO A 198 -14.30 3.88 -25.52
CA PRO A 198 -14.54 4.77 -26.66
C PRO A 198 -13.53 5.92 -26.69
N LEU A 199 -12.96 6.24 -27.87
CA LEU A 199 -11.97 7.31 -28.01
C LEU A 199 -12.48 8.68 -27.55
N SER A 200 -13.78 8.95 -27.71
CA SER A 200 -14.39 10.19 -27.19
C SER A 200 -14.34 10.27 -25.67
N TYR A 201 -14.50 9.13 -24.99
CA TYR A 201 -14.39 9.06 -23.53
C TYR A 201 -12.92 9.14 -23.06
N VAL A 202 -12.00 8.52 -23.79
CA VAL A 202 -10.55 8.64 -23.55
C VAL A 202 -10.10 10.09 -23.63
N ARG A 203 -10.49 10.82 -24.68
CA ARG A 203 -10.16 12.26 -24.81
C ARG A 203 -10.74 13.08 -23.65
N TRP A 204 -11.98 12.83 -23.28
CA TRP A 204 -12.61 13.51 -22.14
C TRP A 204 -11.85 13.23 -20.81
N LEU A 205 -11.44 11.98 -20.57
CA LEU A 205 -10.64 11.61 -19.39
C LEU A 205 -9.32 12.39 -19.35
N ILE A 206 -8.59 12.43 -20.46
CA ILE A 206 -7.29 13.12 -20.55
C ILE A 206 -7.44 14.63 -20.33
N GLU A 207 -8.46 15.24 -20.92
CA GLU A 207 -8.61 16.70 -20.97
C GLU A 207 -9.35 17.31 -19.77
N LYS A 208 -10.31 16.59 -19.19
CA LYS A 208 -11.30 17.13 -18.26
C LYS A 208 -11.38 16.45 -16.91
N ALA A 209 -10.95 15.18 -16.82
CA ALA A 209 -11.04 14.45 -15.58
C ALA A 209 -9.77 14.61 -14.73
N ASP A 210 -9.96 14.62 -13.41
CA ASP A 210 -8.86 14.47 -12.46
C ASP A 210 -8.56 12.97 -12.32
N ILE A 211 -7.53 12.51 -13.01
CA ILE A 211 -7.08 11.11 -13.04
C ILE A 211 -5.60 11.01 -12.73
N GLU A 212 -5.21 9.88 -12.21
CA GLU A 212 -3.82 9.57 -11.86
C GLU A 212 -2.89 9.71 -13.09
N PRO A 213 -1.65 10.19 -12.90
CA PRO A 213 -0.72 10.44 -14.00
C PRO A 213 -0.44 9.21 -14.88
N ASP A 214 -0.27 8.03 -14.28
CA ASP A 214 -0.01 6.77 -15.00
C ASP A 214 -1.21 6.33 -15.85
N LEU A 215 -2.44 6.56 -15.36
CA LEU A 215 -3.64 6.31 -16.16
C LEU A 215 -3.73 7.30 -17.34
N ARG A 216 -3.39 8.56 -17.11
CA ARG A 216 -3.37 9.59 -18.16
C ARG A 216 -2.35 9.24 -19.25
N GLU A 217 -1.16 8.81 -18.86
CA GLU A 217 -0.09 8.38 -19.76
C GLU A 217 -0.53 7.16 -20.61
N ALA A 218 -1.08 6.13 -19.96
CA ALA A 218 -1.58 4.94 -20.66
C ALA A 218 -2.68 5.29 -21.67
N LEU A 219 -3.60 6.21 -21.32
CA LEU A 219 -4.68 6.65 -22.21
C LEU A 219 -4.15 7.54 -23.36
N ALA A 220 -3.12 8.35 -23.12
CA ALA A 220 -2.51 9.20 -24.14
C ALA A 220 -1.88 8.40 -25.28
N ALA A 221 -1.41 7.18 -25.00
CA ALA A 221 -0.89 6.27 -26.02
C ALA A 221 -1.97 5.77 -27.02
N ARG A 222 -3.27 6.04 -26.78
CA ARG A 222 -4.40 5.65 -27.64
C ARG A 222 -4.91 6.75 -28.57
N VAL A 223 -4.50 7.97 -28.37
CA VAL A 223 -4.97 9.18 -29.14
C VAL A 223 -3.81 9.93 -29.75
#